data_21541ae949b192c4bc7716169dbbe62d
#
_entry.id   21541ae949b192c4bc7716169dbbe62d
#
_cell.length_a   1.000
_cell.length_b   1.000
_cell.length_c   1.000
_cell.angle_alpha   90.00
_cell.angle_beta   90.00
_cell.angle_gamma   90.00
#
_symmetry.space_group_name_H-M   'P 1'
#
loop_
_entity.id
_entity.type
_entity.pdbx_description
1 polymer ?
#
loop_
_entity_poly.entity_id
_entity_poly.type
_entity_poly.pdbx_seq_one_letter_code
_entity_poly.pdbx_strand_id
1 'polypeptide(L)'
;MIIVVESGSTKSDWVLVNDDNEQKRFKTMGFNPFFHNETIIYNAIKYNNELCKFSKEVKAVHFYGAGCSSEELNLVVKKALAKVFINAEITVDHDLLACALATYDGSPSISCILGTGSNSCYYDGNDITENVPALGYILGDEGSGAYYGKKLLTDFLYNKLPNEIQQDFIQKFNITKADIFENTYMKPHANVYLASFMRFISDHKESEYVTNMINDGMNHFLQNHVMCYVNYKDVKVNFIGSISYIFRDNLNNQANKHNIDIGEIIKQPIDNLVNHHIKSFV
;
A
#
# COMPACT_ATOMS: atom_id res chain seq x y z
N MET A 1 -6.05 -6.54 25.84
CA MET A 1 -5.75 -6.91 24.44
C MET A 1 -5.93 -5.71 23.53
N ILE A 2 -5.08 -5.54 22.52
CA ILE A 2 -5.21 -4.53 21.46
C ILE A 2 -5.21 -5.20 20.08
N ILE A 3 -5.76 -4.53 19.09
CA ILE A 3 -5.68 -4.93 17.69
C ILE A 3 -5.02 -3.81 16.88
N VAL A 4 -4.03 -4.17 16.08
CA VAL A 4 -3.43 -3.29 15.06
C VAL A 4 -3.82 -3.81 13.68
N VAL A 5 -4.30 -2.93 12.81
CA VAL A 5 -4.77 -3.28 11.46
C VAL A 5 -4.08 -2.42 10.43
N GLU A 6 -3.52 -3.07 9.41
CA GLU A 6 -3.09 -2.41 8.19
C GLU A 6 -3.97 -2.88 7.04
N SER A 7 -4.58 -1.94 6.33
CA SER A 7 -5.57 -2.21 5.29
C SER A 7 -5.21 -1.51 3.99
N GLY A 8 -4.65 -2.27 3.06
CA GLY A 8 -4.50 -1.82 1.68
C GLY A 8 -5.77 -2.02 0.84
N SER A 9 -5.69 -1.71 -0.46
CA SER A 9 -6.83 -1.84 -1.39
C SER A 9 -7.30 -3.29 -1.60
N THR A 10 -6.44 -4.29 -1.37
CA THR A 10 -6.72 -5.69 -1.70
C THR A 10 -6.99 -6.54 -0.47
N LYS A 11 -6.26 -6.32 0.61
CA LYS A 11 -6.32 -7.10 1.84
C LYS A 11 -6.10 -6.22 3.06
N SER A 12 -6.59 -6.69 4.21
CA SER A 12 -6.24 -6.16 5.53
C SER A 12 -5.54 -7.24 6.34
N ASP A 13 -4.40 -6.90 6.91
CA ASP A 13 -3.66 -7.71 7.87
C ASP A 13 -4.00 -7.21 9.29
N TRP A 14 -4.40 -8.14 10.16
CA TRP A 14 -4.83 -7.89 11.53
C TRP A 14 -3.92 -8.61 12.50
N VAL A 15 -3.46 -7.91 13.52
CA VAL A 15 -2.67 -8.50 14.61
C VAL A 15 -3.33 -8.15 15.94
N LEU A 16 -3.80 -9.18 16.63
CA LEU A 16 -4.25 -9.08 18.01
C LEU A 16 -3.04 -9.35 18.91
N VAL A 17 -2.84 -8.48 19.90
CA VAL A 17 -1.80 -8.62 20.91
C VAL A 17 -2.50 -8.72 22.28
N ASN A 18 -2.20 -9.78 23.03
CA ASN A 18 -2.70 -9.95 24.39
C ASN A 18 -1.79 -9.24 25.41
N ASP A 19 -2.19 -9.30 26.68
CA ASP A 19 -1.49 -8.63 27.77
C ASP A 19 -0.11 -9.28 28.08
N ASP A 20 0.14 -10.49 27.57
CA ASP A 20 1.43 -11.20 27.64
C ASP A 20 2.31 -10.97 26.38
N ASN A 21 1.92 -10.04 25.50
CA ASN A 21 2.54 -9.74 24.20
C ASN A 21 2.50 -10.90 23.18
N GLU A 22 1.68 -11.92 23.39
CA GLU A 22 1.45 -12.95 22.39
C GLU A 22 0.61 -12.40 21.25
N GLN A 23 0.99 -12.75 20.00
CA GLN A 23 0.37 -12.23 18.80
C GLN A 23 -0.47 -13.29 18.09
N LYS A 24 -1.66 -12.91 17.66
CA LYS A 24 -2.50 -13.72 16.79
C LYS A 24 -2.86 -12.93 15.52
N ARG A 25 -2.72 -13.56 14.36
CA ARG A 25 -2.88 -12.90 13.06
C ARG A 25 -4.12 -13.36 12.35
N PHE A 26 -4.80 -12.39 11.70
CA PHE A 26 -5.97 -12.64 10.88
C PHE A 26 -5.89 -11.85 9.57
N LYS A 27 -6.72 -12.21 8.61
CA LYS A 27 -6.83 -11.51 7.34
C LYS A 27 -8.28 -11.33 6.96
N THR A 28 -8.55 -10.18 6.34
CA THR A 28 -9.82 -9.90 5.67
C THR A 28 -9.56 -9.32 4.29
N MET A 29 -10.61 -9.05 3.53
CA MET A 29 -10.50 -8.19 2.35
C MET A 29 -9.99 -6.81 2.76
N GLY A 30 -9.43 -6.05 1.83
CA GLY A 30 -9.01 -4.67 2.08
C GLY A 30 -10.23 -3.77 2.28
N PHE A 31 -10.12 -2.81 3.19
CA PHE A 31 -11.16 -1.83 3.47
C PHE A 31 -10.74 -0.47 2.96
N ASN A 32 -11.46 0.03 1.97
CA ASN A 32 -11.28 1.38 1.45
C ASN A 32 -12.65 2.08 1.46
N PRO A 33 -12.86 3.10 2.30
CA PRO A 33 -14.16 3.75 2.46
C PRO A 33 -14.66 4.51 1.22
N PHE A 34 -13.82 4.73 0.21
CA PHE A 34 -14.29 5.21 -1.10
C PHE A 34 -15.14 4.18 -1.84
N PHE A 35 -14.93 2.89 -1.59
CA PHE A 35 -15.59 1.80 -2.30
C PHE A 35 -16.46 0.94 -1.39
N HIS A 36 -16.20 0.94 -0.09
CA HIS A 36 -16.86 0.08 0.89
C HIS A 36 -17.59 0.91 1.94
N ASN A 37 -18.90 0.76 2.00
CA ASN A 37 -19.70 1.38 3.05
C ASN A 37 -19.56 0.61 4.39
N GLU A 38 -20.10 1.19 5.46
CA GLU A 38 -20.09 0.62 6.81
C GLU A 38 -20.60 -0.82 6.86
N THR A 39 -21.66 -1.14 6.11
CA THR A 39 -22.29 -2.48 6.13
C THR A 39 -21.37 -3.54 5.51
N ILE A 40 -20.70 -3.21 4.42
CA ILE A 40 -19.74 -4.13 3.76
C ILE A 40 -18.58 -4.43 4.70
N ILE A 41 -18.00 -3.39 5.32
CA ILE A 41 -16.88 -3.53 6.26
C ILE A 41 -17.30 -4.34 7.48
N TYR A 42 -18.44 -4.00 8.10
CA TYR A 42 -18.99 -4.72 9.24
C TYR A 42 -19.18 -6.21 8.95
N ASN A 43 -19.81 -6.55 7.81
CA ASN A 43 -20.06 -7.92 7.43
C ASN A 43 -18.76 -8.70 7.19
N ALA A 44 -17.78 -8.09 6.53
CA ALA A 44 -16.49 -8.73 6.28
C ALA A 44 -15.74 -9.07 7.59
N ILE A 45 -15.84 -8.21 8.62
CA ILE A 45 -15.28 -8.49 9.93
C ILE A 45 -16.11 -9.56 10.66
N LYS A 46 -17.42 -9.41 10.67
CA LYS A 46 -18.34 -10.31 11.36
C LYS A 46 -18.26 -11.76 10.87
N TYR A 47 -18.04 -11.97 9.57
CA TYR A 47 -17.89 -13.32 9.02
C TYR A 47 -16.52 -13.96 9.31
N ASN A 48 -15.57 -13.20 9.87
CA ASN A 48 -14.33 -13.78 10.40
C ASN A 48 -14.55 -14.25 11.84
N ASN A 49 -15.08 -15.47 11.98
CA ASN A 49 -15.44 -16.05 13.27
C ASN A 49 -14.26 -16.11 14.25
N GLU A 50 -13.04 -16.33 13.77
CA GLU A 50 -11.86 -16.40 14.63
C GLU A 50 -11.50 -15.04 15.23
N LEU A 51 -11.60 -13.97 14.45
CA LEU A 51 -11.38 -12.60 14.92
C LEU A 51 -12.49 -12.18 15.92
N CYS A 52 -13.74 -12.53 15.63
CA CYS A 52 -14.90 -12.16 16.46
C CYS A 52 -14.92 -12.84 17.85
N LYS A 53 -14.19 -13.94 18.04
CA LYS A 53 -14.05 -14.56 19.39
C LYS A 53 -13.51 -13.58 20.42
N PHE A 54 -12.69 -12.63 20.01
CA PHE A 54 -12.03 -11.66 20.89
C PHE A 54 -12.76 -10.32 21.00
N SER A 55 -13.90 -10.16 20.31
CA SER A 55 -14.59 -8.86 20.16
C SER A 55 -14.94 -8.16 21.48
N LYS A 56 -15.20 -8.91 22.56
CA LYS A 56 -15.54 -8.36 23.89
C LYS A 56 -14.32 -8.07 24.75
N GLU A 57 -13.17 -8.67 24.44
CA GLU A 57 -11.94 -8.60 25.24
C GLU A 57 -10.99 -7.52 24.73
N VAL A 58 -11.15 -7.11 23.48
CA VAL A 58 -10.35 -6.04 22.85
C VAL A 58 -10.68 -4.70 23.49
N LYS A 59 -9.65 -3.98 23.94
CA LYS A 59 -9.74 -2.66 24.60
C LYS A 59 -9.39 -1.51 23.64
N ALA A 60 -8.56 -1.76 22.62
CA ALA A 60 -8.21 -0.78 21.60
C ALA A 60 -8.07 -1.41 20.21
N VAL A 61 -8.49 -0.68 19.17
CA VAL A 61 -8.26 -1.03 17.76
C VAL A 61 -7.62 0.17 17.08
N HIS A 62 -6.39 -0.04 16.58
CA HIS A 62 -5.64 0.93 15.79
C HIS A 62 -5.71 0.50 14.33
N PHE A 63 -6.52 1.20 13.55
CA PHE A 63 -6.75 0.89 12.14
C PHE A 63 -6.08 1.93 11.24
N TYR A 64 -5.28 1.46 10.29
CA TYR A 64 -4.64 2.27 9.26
C TYR A 64 -5.05 1.78 7.90
N GLY A 65 -5.64 2.66 7.08
CA GLY A 65 -6.23 2.20 5.83
C GLY A 65 -6.06 3.13 4.65
N ALA A 66 -5.89 2.51 3.47
CA ALA A 66 -5.99 3.22 2.21
C ALA A 66 -7.37 3.88 2.07
N GLY A 67 -7.38 5.16 1.68
CA GLY A 67 -8.60 5.95 1.55
C GLY A 67 -9.16 6.52 2.85
N CYS A 68 -8.54 6.28 4.01
CA CYS A 68 -8.89 6.93 5.28
C CYS A 68 -8.29 8.34 5.37
N SER A 69 -8.67 9.22 4.45
CA SER A 69 -8.05 10.53 4.22
C SER A 69 -8.88 11.73 4.69
N SER A 70 -10.02 11.49 5.31
CA SER A 70 -10.86 12.52 5.93
C SER A 70 -11.63 11.97 7.12
N GLU A 71 -12.08 12.87 8.01
CA GLU A 71 -12.90 12.47 9.17
C GLU A 71 -14.18 11.72 8.77
N GLU A 72 -14.81 12.11 7.66
CA GLU A 72 -16.03 11.46 7.15
C GLU A 72 -15.75 10.02 6.72
N LEU A 73 -14.67 9.80 5.98
CA LEU A 73 -14.26 8.48 5.51
C LEU A 73 -13.79 7.60 6.66
N ASN A 74 -13.02 8.16 7.59
CA ASN A 74 -12.59 7.48 8.81
C ASN A 74 -13.79 7.04 9.65
N LEU A 75 -14.83 7.86 9.72
CA LEU A 75 -16.06 7.55 10.48
C LEU A 75 -16.81 6.33 9.91
N VAL A 76 -16.77 6.10 8.61
CA VAL A 76 -17.35 4.89 7.97
C VAL A 76 -16.70 3.62 8.53
N VAL A 77 -15.37 3.59 8.57
CA VAL A 77 -14.60 2.45 9.10
C VAL A 77 -14.80 2.34 10.62
N LYS A 78 -14.69 3.45 11.33
CA LYS A 78 -14.82 3.50 12.79
C LYS A 78 -16.17 2.97 13.26
N LYS A 79 -17.28 3.34 12.60
CA LYS A 79 -18.63 2.83 12.90
C LYS A 79 -18.74 1.32 12.69
N ALA A 80 -18.16 0.80 11.63
CA ALA A 80 -18.17 -0.64 11.34
C ALA A 80 -17.41 -1.42 12.42
N LEU A 81 -16.21 -0.95 12.79
CA LEU A 81 -15.38 -1.53 13.85
C LEU A 81 -16.08 -1.49 15.22
N ALA A 82 -16.70 -0.36 15.58
CA ALA A 82 -17.39 -0.17 16.84
C ALA A 82 -18.58 -1.13 17.03
N LYS A 83 -19.23 -1.55 15.96
CA LYS A 83 -20.31 -2.56 16.02
C LYS A 83 -19.82 -3.96 16.37
N VAL A 84 -18.54 -4.25 16.10
CA VAL A 84 -17.94 -5.56 16.42
C VAL A 84 -17.19 -5.50 17.74
N PHE A 85 -16.35 -4.49 17.95
CA PHE A 85 -15.49 -4.34 19.13
C PHE A 85 -16.11 -3.33 20.09
N ILE A 86 -17.21 -3.73 20.73
CA ILE A 86 -18.11 -2.84 21.52
C ILE A 86 -17.46 -2.23 22.76
N ASN A 87 -16.37 -2.81 23.25
CA ASN A 87 -15.65 -2.36 24.45
C ASN A 87 -14.32 -1.66 24.12
N ALA A 88 -14.02 -1.49 22.82
CA ALA A 88 -12.74 -0.96 22.37
C ALA A 88 -12.79 0.54 22.08
N GLU A 89 -11.73 1.24 22.45
CA GLU A 89 -11.40 2.53 21.85
C GLU A 89 -10.90 2.31 20.43
N ILE A 90 -11.42 3.07 19.46
CA ILE A 90 -11.11 2.86 18.04
C ILE A 90 -10.51 4.12 17.46
N THR A 91 -9.27 3.99 16.97
CA THR A 91 -8.60 4.98 16.13
C THR A 91 -8.58 4.50 14.68
N VAL A 92 -8.82 5.41 13.76
CA VAL A 92 -8.78 5.16 12.31
C VAL A 92 -7.98 6.26 11.67
N ASP A 93 -6.91 5.89 10.99
CA ASP A 93 -5.97 6.81 10.36
C ASP A 93 -5.58 6.35 8.94
N HIS A 94 -4.87 7.22 8.26
CA HIS A 94 -4.38 7.03 6.90
C HIS A 94 -3.24 5.99 6.85
N ASP A 95 -3.12 5.27 5.73
CA ASP A 95 -2.04 4.31 5.48
C ASP A 95 -0.65 4.98 5.41
N LEU A 96 -0.57 6.27 5.05
CA LEU A 96 0.68 7.04 5.13
C LEU A 96 1.18 7.23 6.55
N LEU A 97 0.28 7.46 7.53
CA LEU A 97 0.69 7.51 8.93
C LEU A 97 1.23 6.15 9.39
N ALA A 98 0.59 5.06 8.96
CA ALA A 98 1.13 3.71 9.21
C ALA A 98 2.55 3.55 8.66
N CYS A 99 2.78 4.04 7.44
CA CYS A 99 4.10 4.03 6.81
C CYS A 99 5.13 4.79 7.65
N ALA A 100 4.78 6.01 8.06
CA ALA A 100 5.63 6.86 8.87
C ALA A 100 5.98 6.20 10.23
N LEU A 101 4.97 5.75 10.97
CA LEU A 101 5.16 5.11 12.28
C LEU A 101 5.96 3.81 12.21
N ALA A 102 5.77 3.02 11.15
CA ALA A 102 6.47 1.74 10.97
C ALA A 102 7.97 1.89 10.70
N THR A 103 8.40 3.05 10.18
CA THR A 103 9.79 3.33 9.80
C THR A 103 10.44 4.43 10.63
N TYR A 104 9.73 4.96 11.65
CA TYR A 104 10.23 6.05 12.47
C TYR A 104 11.36 5.61 13.40
N ASP A 105 12.53 6.24 13.27
CA ASP A 105 13.74 5.98 14.05
C ASP A 105 14.03 7.08 15.11
N GLY A 106 13.11 8.03 15.29
CA GLY A 106 13.31 9.19 16.18
C GLY A 106 13.68 10.48 15.44
N SER A 107 13.86 10.41 14.12
CA SER A 107 14.22 11.55 13.28
C SER A 107 13.17 11.81 12.19
N PRO A 108 12.95 13.07 11.79
CA PRO A 108 12.07 13.37 10.67
C PRO A 108 12.47 12.62 9.39
N SER A 109 11.49 12.19 8.61
CA SER A 109 11.72 11.41 7.38
C SER A 109 10.63 11.62 6.35
N ILE A 110 10.91 11.24 5.09
CA ILE A 110 9.89 11.09 4.06
C ILE A 110 9.52 9.61 4.01
N SER A 111 8.23 9.31 4.09
CA SER A 111 7.70 7.96 4.05
C SER A 111 6.88 7.76 2.78
N CYS A 112 7.20 6.70 2.03
CA CYS A 112 6.67 6.42 0.71
C CYS A 112 6.00 5.06 0.66
N ILE A 113 4.85 4.98 0.01
CA ILE A 113 4.15 3.72 -0.30
C ILE A 113 4.32 3.42 -1.79
N LEU A 114 4.82 2.20 -2.12
CA LEU A 114 4.84 1.65 -3.47
C LEU A 114 4.21 0.25 -3.44
N GLY A 115 2.90 0.23 -3.60
CA GLY A 115 2.05 -0.95 -3.59
C GLY A 115 1.19 -1.08 -4.84
N THR A 116 -0.12 -1.31 -4.69
CA THR A 116 -1.10 -1.26 -5.79
C THR A 116 -1.16 0.14 -6.39
N GLY A 117 -1.23 1.18 -5.55
CA GLY A 117 -1.02 2.59 -5.85
C GLY A 117 0.28 3.11 -5.24
N SER A 118 0.52 4.41 -5.31
CA SER A 118 1.67 5.07 -4.69
C SER A 118 1.29 6.39 -4.02
N ASN A 119 2.00 6.73 -2.95
CA ASN A 119 1.86 8.01 -2.26
C ASN A 119 3.10 8.30 -1.40
N SER A 120 3.21 9.52 -0.85
CA SER A 120 4.27 9.91 0.07
C SER A 120 3.81 10.96 1.08
N CYS A 121 4.47 11.00 2.23
CA CYS A 121 4.35 12.08 3.20
C CYS A 121 5.70 12.41 3.83
N TYR A 122 5.84 13.63 4.32
CA TYR A 122 6.87 13.99 5.28
C TYR A 122 6.31 13.81 6.68
N TYR A 123 7.08 13.20 7.57
CA TYR A 123 6.75 13.00 8.97
C TYR A 123 7.78 13.67 9.86
N ASP A 124 7.35 14.59 10.71
CA ASP A 124 8.24 15.35 11.59
C ASP A 124 8.47 14.70 12.98
N GLY A 125 7.79 13.59 13.24
CA GLY A 125 7.76 12.89 14.52
C GLY A 125 6.41 13.02 15.25
N ASN A 126 5.54 13.93 14.81
CA ASN A 126 4.20 14.14 15.35
C ASN A 126 3.12 14.08 14.26
N ASP A 127 3.31 14.87 13.20
CA ASP A 127 2.33 15.05 12.15
C ASP A 127 2.88 14.67 10.78
N ILE A 128 1.99 14.22 9.88
CA ILE A 128 2.31 14.00 8.47
C ILE A 128 1.93 15.22 7.65
N THR A 129 2.75 15.51 6.62
CA THR A 129 2.47 16.55 5.61
C THR A 129 2.60 15.96 4.22
N GLU A 130 1.57 16.13 3.39
CA GLU A 130 1.57 15.75 1.98
C GLU A 130 1.77 17.00 1.12
N ASN A 131 2.86 17.07 0.35
CA ASN A 131 3.16 18.21 -0.52
C ASN A 131 2.50 18.08 -1.89
N VAL A 132 2.17 16.86 -2.31
CA VAL A 132 1.48 16.58 -3.57
C VAL A 132 0.32 15.62 -3.29
N PRO A 133 -0.83 15.77 -3.96
CA PRO A 133 -1.96 14.89 -3.75
C PRO A 133 -1.73 13.52 -4.40
N ALA A 134 -2.30 12.47 -3.81
CA ALA A 134 -2.45 11.20 -4.50
C ALA A 134 -3.49 11.32 -5.61
N LEU A 135 -3.07 11.16 -6.86
CA LEU A 135 -3.95 11.31 -8.04
C LEU A 135 -4.61 10.01 -8.48
N GLY A 136 -4.23 8.87 -7.86
CA GLY A 136 -4.73 7.55 -8.21
C GLY A 136 -4.25 7.05 -9.58
N TYR A 137 -4.65 5.82 -9.94
CA TYR A 137 -4.09 5.07 -11.07
C TYR A 137 -4.35 5.68 -12.46
N ILE A 138 -5.33 6.56 -12.60
CA ILE A 138 -5.64 7.21 -13.89
C ILE A 138 -4.63 8.32 -14.18
N LEU A 139 -4.44 9.24 -13.23
CA LEU A 139 -3.67 10.47 -13.41
C LEU A 139 -2.28 10.43 -12.79
N GLY A 140 -2.00 9.46 -11.91
CA GLY A 140 -0.77 9.35 -11.13
C GLY A 140 -0.39 7.91 -10.85
N ASP A 141 -0.14 7.62 -9.56
CA ASP A 141 0.34 6.34 -9.02
C ASP A 141 1.67 5.89 -9.66
N GLU A 142 2.55 6.83 -10.03
CA GLU A 142 3.86 6.54 -10.62
C GLU A 142 4.65 5.55 -9.74
N GLY A 143 5.33 4.62 -10.36
CA GLY A 143 6.11 3.60 -9.65
C GLY A 143 5.29 2.53 -8.95
N SER A 144 3.95 2.55 -9.03
CA SER A 144 3.06 1.56 -8.43
C SER A 144 2.83 0.34 -9.33
N GLY A 145 2.21 -0.71 -8.74
CA GLY A 145 1.80 -1.89 -9.50
C GLY A 145 0.76 -1.57 -10.58
N ALA A 146 -0.17 -0.66 -10.32
CA ALA A 146 -1.16 -0.23 -11.31
C ALA A 146 -0.51 0.53 -12.47
N TYR A 147 0.48 1.38 -12.18
CA TYR A 147 1.26 2.11 -13.18
C TYR A 147 1.98 1.14 -14.14
N TYR A 148 2.73 0.18 -13.59
CA TYR A 148 3.48 -0.78 -14.41
C TYR A 148 2.58 -1.75 -15.17
N GLY A 149 1.49 -2.22 -14.54
CA GLY A 149 0.50 -3.07 -15.22
C GLY A 149 -0.18 -2.36 -16.39
N LYS A 150 -0.54 -1.07 -16.22
CA LYS A 150 -1.06 -0.22 -17.28
C LYS A 150 -0.07 -0.11 -18.44
N LYS A 151 1.22 0.14 -18.14
CA LYS A 151 2.27 0.24 -19.15
C LYS A 151 2.46 -1.09 -19.91
N LEU A 152 2.53 -2.21 -19.20
CA LEU A 152 2.65 -3.55 -19.78
C LEU A 152 1.50 -3.85 -20.76
N LEU A 153 0.24 -3.63 -20.33
CA LEU A 153 -0.94 -3.89 -21.15
C LEU A 153 -1.00 -2.97 -22.38
N THR A 154 -0.60 -1.71 -22.22
CA THR A 154 -0.52 -0.76 -23.33
C THR A 154 0.51 -1.23 -24.37
N ASP A 155 1.70 -1.62 -23.92
CA ASP A 155 2.76 -2.10 -24.81
C ASP A 155 2.39 -3.45 -25.47
N PHE A 156 1.70 -4.32 -24.72
CA PHE A 156 1.14 -5.56 -25.28
C PHE A 156 0.17 -5.27 -26.43
N LEU A 157 -0.81 -4.40 -26.22
CA LEU A 157 -1.85 -4.08 -27.21
C LEU A 157 -1.29 -3.34 -28.44
N TYR A 158 -0.20 -2.61 -28.26
CA TYR A 158 0.50 -1.92 -29.35
C TYR A 158 1.60 -2.76 -30.03
N ASN A 159 1.75 -4.05 -29.63
CA ASN A 159 2.82 -4.95 -30.13
C ASN A 159 4.22 -4.34 -29.93
N LYS A 160 4.46 -3.71 -28.78
CA LYS A 160 5.75 -3.09 -28.41
C LYS A 160 6.56 -3.94 -27.43
N LEU A 161 6.00 -5.03 -26.92
CA LEU A 161 6.75 -5.95 -26.06
C LEU A 161 7.83 -6.67 -26.88
N PRO A 162 9.01 -6.98 -26.32
CA PRO A 162 9.96 -7.92 -26.92
C PRO A 162 9.26 -9.25 -27.22
N ASN A 163 9.64 -9.89 -28.34
CA ASN A 163 8.96 -11.09 -28.83
C ASN A 163 8.83 -12.20 -27.77
N GLU A 164 9.88 -12.44 -26.99
CA GLU A 164 9.89 -13.45 -25.94
C GLU A 164 8.84 -13.12 -24.85
N ILE A 165 8.85 -11.88 -24.34
CA ILE A 165 7.88 -11.43 -23.34
C ILE A 165 6.45 -11.44 -23.89
N GLN A 166 6.27 -11.07 -25.17
CA GLN A 166 4.97 -11.10 -25.83
C GLN A 166 4.40 -12.53 -25.90
N GLN A 167 5.22 -13.50 -26.27
CA GLN A 167 4.80 -14.91 -26.33
C GLN A 167 4.47 -15.48 -24.95
N ASP A 168 5.31 -15.22 -23.96
CA ASP A 168 5.07 -15.64 -22.59
C ASP A 168 3.81 -15.01 -22.01
N PHE A 169 3.55 -13.73 -22.33
CA PHE A 169 2.33 -13.05 -21.90
C PHE A 169 1.08 -13.73 -22.49
N ILE A 170 1.08 -14.00 -23.79
CA ILE A 170 -0.03 -14.67 -24.49
C ILE A 170 -0.27 -16.06 -23.87
N GLN A 171 0.80 -16.83 -23.68
CA GLN A 171 0.71 -18.18 -23.13
C GLN A 171 0.17 -18.18 -21.69
N LYS A 172 0.63 -17.22 -20.87
CA LYS A 172 0.28 -17.17 -19.44
C LYS A 172 -1.15 -16.69 -19.20
N PHE A 173 -1.59 -15.67 -19.91
CA PHE A 173 -2.86 -15.01 -19.62
C PHE A 173 -3.97 -15.37 -20.59
N ASN A 174 -3.67 -15.64 -21.84
CA ASN A 174 -4.66 -15.95 -22.90
C ASN A 174 -5.85 -14.96 -22.89
N ILE A 175 -5.57 -13.66 -22.67
CA ILE A 175 -6.57 -12.58 -22.62
C ILE A 175 -6.63 -11.81 -23.93
N THR A 176 -7.82 -11.39 -24.29
CA THR A 176 -8.10 -10.59 -25.47
C THR A 176 -8.11 -9.08 -25.15
N LYS A 177 -8.08 -8.25 -26.20
CA LYS A 177 -8.34 -6.80 -26.05
C LYS A 177 -9.68 -6.53 -25.35
N ALA A 178 -10.72 -7.31 -25.65
CA ALA A 178 -12.03 -7.14 -25.04
C ALA A 178 -12.00 -7.40 -23.53
N ASP A 179 -11.28 -8.45 -23.08
CA ASP A 179 -11.12 -8.75 -21.66
C ASP A 179 -10.37 -7.64 -20.93
N ILE A 180 -9.32 -7.09 -21.55
CA ILE A 180 -8.56 -5.97 -20.98
C ILE A 180 -9.46 -4.74 -20.83
N PHE A 181 -10.24 -4.40 -21.86
CA PHE A 181 -11.15 -3.26 -21.85
C PHE A 181 -12.26 -3.43 -20.80
N GLU A 182 -12.87 -4.61 -20.72
CA GLU A 182 -13.89 -4.91 -19.73
C GLU A 182 -13.36 -4.70 -18.30
N ASN A 183 -12.18 -5.27 -17.97
CA ASN A 183 -11.60 -5.18 -16.65
C ASN A 183 -11.04 -3.79 -16.30
N THR A 184 -10.64 -3.00 -17.32
CA THR A 184 -10.04 -1.67 -17.10
C THR A 184 -11.09 -0.57 -17.04
N TYR A 185 -12.16 -0.66 -17.85
CA TYR A 185 -13.11 0.45 -18.04
C TYR A 185 -14.52 0.15 -17.55
N MET A 186 -14.91 -1.12 -17.44
CA MET A 186 -16.31 -1.48 -17.16
C MET A 186 -16.49 -2.07 -15.75
N LYS A 187 -15.46 -2.72 -15.20
CA LYS A 187 -15.51 -3.34 -13.86
C LYS A 187 -14.92 -2.41 -12.79
N PRO A 188 -15.37 -2.56 -11.53
CA PRO A 188 -14.74 -1.89 -10.40
C PRO A 188 -13.33 -2.45 -10.14
N HIS A 189 -12.52 -1.70 -9.39
CA HIS A 189 -11.17 -2.10 -8.96
C HIS A 189 -10.16 -2.32 -10.10
N ALA A 190 -10.24 -1.50 -11.16
CA ALA A 190 -9.30 -1.56 -12.27
C ALA A 190 -7.83 -1.41 -11.84
N ASN A 191 -7.54 -0.61 -10.80
CA ASN A 191 -6.21 -0.50 -10.22
C ASN A 191 -5.67 -1.85 -9.70
N VAL A 192 -6.51 -2.65 -9.07
CA VAL A 192 -6.15 -4.00 -8.58
C VAL A 192 -5.91 -4.95 -9.75
N TYR A 193 -6.77 -4.89 -10.78
CA TYR A 193 -6.58 -5.65 -12.00
C TYR A 193 -5.25 -5.31 -12.69
N LEU A 194 -4.94 -4.03 -12.85
CA LEU A 194 -3.68 -3.57 -13.43
C LEU A 194 -2.49 -4.06 -12.59
N ALA A 195 -2.53 -3.89 -11.27
CA ALA A 195 -1.46 -4.33 -10.38
C ALA A 195 -1.26 -5.85 -10.36
N SER A 196 -2.26 -6.64 -10.75
CA SER A 196 -2.16 -8.11 -10.77
C SER A 196 -1.10 -8.64 -11.74
N PHE A 197 -0.72 -7.86 -12.74
CA PHE A 197 0.35 -8.21 -13.69
C PHE A 197 1.76 -8.07 -13.13
N MET A 198 1.93 -7.52 -11.92
CA MET A 198 3.26 -7.33 -11.31
C MET A 198 4.02 -8.62 -11.08
N ARG A 199 3.32 -9.74 -10.86
CA ARG A 199 3.99 -11.03 -10.75
C ARG A 199 4.67 -11.42 -12.08
N PHE A 200 3.99 -11.22 -13.20
CA PHE A 200 4.56 -11.46 -14.53
C PHE A 200 5.75 -10.53 -14.79
N ILE A 201 5.61 -9.24 -14.48
CA ILE A 201 6.70 -8.26 -14.62
C ILE A 201 7.90 -8.70 -13.76
N SER A 202 7.67 -9.14 -12.52
CA SER A 202 8.74 -9.61 -11.62
C SER A 202 9.42 -10.88 -12.12
N ASP A 203 8.68 -11.80 -12.76
CA ASP A 203 9.25 -13.01 -13.35
C ASP A 203 10.24 -12.68 -14.50
N HIS A 204 10.09 -11.50 -15.14
CA HIS A 204 10.94 -11.01 -16.24
C HIS A 204 11.86 -9.85 -15.83
N LYS A 205 12.14 -9.67 -14.55
CA LYS A 205 12.89 -8.51 -14.02
C LYS A 205 14.31 -8.36 -14.56
N GLU A 206 14.90 -9.46 -15.06
CA GLU A 206 16.26 -9.44 -15.65
C GLU A 206 16.27 -8.96 -17.12
N SER A 207 15.11 -8.80 -17.76
CA SER A 207 15.04 -8.29 -19.12
C SER A 207 15.29 -6.78 -19.14
N GLU A 208 15.98 -6.31 -20.19
CA GLU A 208 16.25 -4.88 -20.41
C GLU A 208 14.94 -4.07 -20.48
N TYR A 209 13.91 -4.61 -21.14
CA TYR A 209 12.59 -3.98 -21.22
C TYR A 209 11.98 -3.71 -19.86
N VAL A 210 11.94 -4.72 -18.98
CA VAL A 210 11.37 -4.58 -17.63
C VAL A 210 12.26 -3.67 -16.79
N THR A 211 13.57 -3.84 -16.83
CA THR A 211 14.52 -2.98 -16.11
C THR A 211 14.30 -1.50 -16.45
N ASN A 212 14.20 -1.18 -17.74
CA ASN A 212 13.96 0.20 -18.19
C ASN A 212 12.59 0.72 -17.74
N MET A 213 11.53 -0.08 -17.91
CA MET A 213 10.18 0.28 -17.48
C MET A 213 10.11 0.56 -15.98
N ILE A 214 10.76 -0.28 -15.15
CA ILE A 214 10.80 -0.10 -13.68
C ILE A 214 11.61 1.15 -13.33
N ASN A 215 12.77 1.34 -13.94
CA ASN A 215 13.62 2.51 -13.71
C ASN A 215 12.89 3.82 -14.03
N ASP A 216 12.18 3.88 -15.15
CA ASP A 216 11.41 5.06 -15.56
C ASP A 216 10.31 5.39 -14.54
N GLY A 217 9.54 4.38 -14.11
CA GLY A 217 8.48 4.59 -13.14
C GLY A 217 9.01 4.98 -11.75
N MET A 218 10.12 4.38 -11.30
CA MET A 218 10.79 4.77 -10.05
C MET A 218 11.30 6.21 -10.12
N ASN A 219 11.91 6.58 -11.24
CA ASN A 219 12.40 7.95 -11.46
C ASN A 219 11.25 8.97 -11.42
N HIS A 220 10.13 8.69 -12.09
CA HIS A 220 8.95 9.56 -12.04
C HIS A 220 8.39 9.68 -10.63
N PHE A 221 8.32 8.57 -9.87
CA PHE A 221 7.90 8.61 -8.49
C PHE A 221 8.82 9.51 -7.63
N LEU A 222 10.13 9.32 -7.73
CA LEU A 222 11.08 10.13 -6.98
C LEU A 222 10.97 11.61 -7.30
N GLN A 223 10.82 11.96 -8.58
CA GLN A 223 10.66 13.34 -9.02
C GLN A 223 9.37 13.98 -8.51
N ASN A 224 8.25 13.27 -8.57
CA ASN A 224 6.95 13.83 -8.21
C ASN A 224 6.66 13.76 -6.71
N HIS A 225 7.04 12.66 -6.04
CA HIS A 225 6.59 12.35 -4.68
C HIS A 225 7.69 12.45 -3.62
N VAL A 226 8.98 12.55 -4.00
CA VAL A 226 10.08 12.72 -3.04
C VAL A 226 10.70 14.11 -3.19
N MET A 227 11.05 14.51 -4.41
CA MET A 227 11.71 15.79 -4.66
C MET A 227 10.78 16.99 -4.51
N CYS A 228 9.49 16.79 -4.29
CA CYS A 228 8.53 17.84 -3.93
C CYS A 228 8.75 18.37 -2.50
N TYR A 229 9.45 17.63 -1.63
CA TYR A 229 9.80 18.09 -0.28
C TYR A 229 11.11 18.86 -0.33
N VAL A 230 11.13 20.09 0.22
CA VAL A 230 12.30 20.99 0.15
C VAL A 230 13.54 20.36 0.79
N ASN A 231 13.36 19.58 1.84
CA ASN A 231 14.41 18.93 2.63
C ASN A 231 14.70 17.47 2.26
N TYR A 232 14.33 17.03 1.05
CA TYR A 232 14.46 15.63 0.65
C TYR A 232 15.90 15.08 0.64
N LYS A 233 16.91 15.98 0.63
CA LYS A 233 18.33 15.61 0.71
C LYS A 233 18.86 15.53 2.14
N ASP A 234 18.11 16.08 3.09
CA ASP A 234 18.57 16.25 4.48
C ASP A 234 17.94 15.22 5.41
N VAL A 235 17.00 14.42 4.90
CA VAL A 235 16.27 13.40 5.66
C VAL A 235 16.30 12.06 4.95
N LYS A 236 16.12 10.98 5.71
CA LYS A 236 15.95 9.66 5.13
C LYS A 236 14.61 9.53 4.40
N VAL A 237 14.61 8.77 3.29
CA VAL A 237 13.42 8.42 2.54
C VAL A 237 13.14 6.94 2.71
N ASN A 238 12.08 6.61 3.42
CA ASN A 238 11.68 5.25 3.73
C ASN A 238 10.61 4.76 2.75
N PHE A 239 10.63 3.47 2.43
CA PHE A 239 9.69 2.87 1.50
C PHE A 239 8.98 1.66 2.09
N ILE A 240 7.65 1.61 1.88
CA ILE A 240 6.83 0.47 2.22
C ILE A 240 6.09 -0.02 0.98
N GLY A 241 6.04 -1.32 0.80
CA GLY A 241 5.24 -1.96 -0.22
C GLY A 241 5.97 -3.04 -1.00
N SER A 242 5.19 -3.85 -1.69
CA SER A 242 5.73 -4.98 -2.45
C SER A 242 6.59 -4.54 -3.63
N ILE A 243 6.27 -3.41 -4.24
CA ILE A 243 6.99 -2.91 -5.43
C ILE A 243 8.37 -2.41 -5.03
N SER A 244 8.46 -1.52 -4.04
CA SER A 244 9.75 -1.03 -3.53
C SER A 244 10.63 -2.16 -3.02
N TYR A 245 10.04 -3.16 -2.36
CA TYR A 245 10.78 -4.30 -1.82
C TYR A 245 11.33 -5.24 -2.90
N ILE A 246 10.54 -5.56 -3.93
CA ILE A 246 10.94 -6.46 -5.03
C ILE A 246 11.99 -5.79 -5.93
N PHE A 247 11.81 -4.51 -6.23
CA PHE A 247 12.66 -3.73 -7.14
C PHE A 247 13.57 -2.75 -6.39
N ARG A 248 13.99 -3.12 -5.16
CA ARG A 248 14.82 -2.25 -4.31
C ARG A 248 16.14 -1.84 -4.96
N ASP A 249 16.73 -2.70 -5.80
CA ASP A 249 18.00 -2.38 -6.47
C ASP A 249 17.76 -1.29 -7.53
N ASN A 250 16.68 -1.37 -8.28
CA ASN A 250 16.26 -0.33 -9.22
C ASN A 250 15.99 0.99 -8.48
N LEU A 251 15.24 0.92 -7.38
CA LEU A 251 14.90 2.09 -6.56
C LEU A 251 16.17 2.77 -6.02
N ASN A 252 17.09 2.01 -5.41
CA ASN A 252 18.36 2.52 -4.91
C ASN A 252 19.18 3.17 -6.04
N ASN A 253 19.25 2.53 -7.21
CA ASN A 253 19.98 3.07 -8.35
C ASN A 253 19.39 4.41 -8.84
N GLN A 254 18.05 4.55 -8.87
CA GLN A 254 17.43 5.82 -9.24
C GLN A 254 17.58 6.88 -8.15
N ALA A 255 17.44 6.52 -6.88
CA ALA A 255 17.62 7.43 -5.74
C ALA A 255 19.05 8.03 -5.69
N ASN A 256 20.05 7.19 -5.92
CA ASN A 256 21.47 7.63 -5.98
C ASN A 256 21.70 8.69 -7.06
N LYS A 257 21.03 8.62 -8.22
CA LYS A 257 21.13 9.64 -9.28
C LYS A 257 20.63 11.01 -8.84
N HIS A 258 19.73 11.06 -7.85
CA HIS A 258 19.14 12.27 -7.31
C HIS A 258 19.74 12.69 -5.96
N ASN A 259 20.76 11.97 -5.45
CA ASN A 259 21.33 12.17 -4.11
C ASN A 259 20.28 12.06 -2.99
N ILE A 260 19.37 11.07 -3.12
CA ILE A 260 18.36 10.75 -2.12
C ILE A 260 18.94 9.68 -1.20
N ASP A 261 18.92 9.93 0.12
CA ASP A 261 19.33 8.97 1.15
C ASP A 261 18.17 8.03 1.47
N ILE A 262 18.23 6.78 0.99
CA ILE A 262 17.22 5.76 1.30
C ILE A 262 17.51 5.18 2.69
N GLY A 263 16.48 5.24 3.53
CA GLY A 263 16.44 4.59 4.83
C GLY A 263 15.99 3.13 4.73
N GLU A 264 14.86 2.81 5.33
CA GLU A 264 14.31 1.44 5.30
C GLU A 264 13.45 1.17 4.06
N ILE A 265 13.55 -0.06 3.54
CA ILE A 265 12.65 -0.60 2.52
C ILE A 265 12.00 -1.86 3.10
N ILE A 266 10.74 -1.76 3.51
CA ILE A 266 10.01 -2.88 4.11
C ILE A 266 8.82 -3.30 3.24
N LYS A 267 8.51 -4.59 3.25
CA LYS A 267 7.44 -5.13 2.41
C LYS A 267 6.04 -4.81 2.94
N GLN A 268 5.89 -4.81 4.25
CA GLN A 268 4.61 -4.64 4.95
C GLN A 268 4.85 -3.93 6.28
N PRO A 269 4.02 -2.96 6.68
CA PRO A 269 4.26 -2.18 7.90
C PRO A 269 3.79 -2.86 9.18
N ILE A 270 2.94 -3.89 9.09
CA ILE A 270 2.17 -4.40 10.22
C ILE A 270 3.01 -4.81 11.44
N ASP A 271 4.16 -5.46 11.23
CA ASP A 271 5.02 -5.92 12.33
C ASP A 271 5.65 -4.74 13.08
N ASN A 272 6.12 -3.75 12.34
CA ASN A 272 6.70 -2.54 12.90
C ASN A 272 5.64 -1.68 13.60
N LEU A 273 4.41 -1.61 13.04
CA LEU A 273 3.28 -0.93 13.68
C LEU A 273 2.89 -1.59 15.00
N VAL A 274 2.85 -2.90 15.07
CA VAL A 274 2.59 -3.64 16.31
C VAL A 274 3.65 -3.27 17.34
N ASN A 275 4.93 -3.28 16.97
CA ASN A 275 6.03 -2.93 17.86
C ASN A 275 5.94 -1.46 18.33
N HIS A 276 5.51 -0.55 17.46
CA HIS A 276 5.26 0.86 17.82
C HIS A 276 4.19 0.97 18.90
N HIS A 277 3.04 0.29 18.72
CA HIS A 277 1.95 0.34 19.70
C HIS A 277 2.27 -0.36 21.01
N ILE A 278 2.98 -1.50 20.99
CA ILE A 278 3.42 -2.16 22.22
C ILE A 278 4.31 -1.25 23.07
N LYS A 279 5.27 -0.54 22.45
CA LYS A 279 6.16 0.39 23.15
C LYS A 279 5.44 1.58 23.78
N SER A 280 4.31 1.99 23.22
CA SER A 280 3.50 3.10 23.73
C SER A 280 2.60 2.70 24.92
N PHE A 281 2.44 1.39 25.18
CA PHE A 281 1.64 0.85 26.28
C PHE A 281 2.47 0.47 27.52
N VAL A 282 3.81 0.54 27.44
CA VAL A 282 4.73 0.33 28.57
C VAL A 282 5.19 1.69 29.11
#